data_6325ea9e92dcd9277c44866f0dc1c856
#
_entry.id   6325ea9e92dcd9277c44866f0dc1c856
#
_cell.length_a   1.000
_cell.length_b   1.000
_cell.length_c   1.000
_cell.angle_alpha   90.00
_cell.angle_beta   90.00
_cell.angle_gamma   90.00
#
_symmetry.space_group_name_H-M   'P 1'
#
loop_
_entity.id
_entity.type
_entity.pdbx_description
1 polymer ?
#
loop_
_entity_poly.entity_id
_entity_poly.type
_entity_poly.pdbx_seq_one_letter_code
_entity_poly.pdbx_strand_id
1 'polypeptide(L)'
;MRLQDMLVPYIVANALALVLLWLAAKKPKLARWVFGAIFVGAAFFNAYMAAKRPQAYVDSYGASAWFPIYREFIHGFFSRATALLVLLIAAGQAVCGVLLFTRRSYKLGALGAVIFLLAIAPLGLGSAFPSTLLMAVGLVLAMRKRG
;
A
#
# COMPACT_ATOMS: atom_id res chain seq x y z
N MET A 1 -9.10 -8.34 16.15
CA MET A 1 -8.68 -6.92 16.25
C MET A 1 -9.91 -6.08 16.51
N ARG A 2 -9.87 -5.26 17.54
CA ARG A 2 -10.99 -4.39 17.85
C ARG A 2 -11.07 -3.23 16.86
N LEU A 3 -12.29 -2.72 16.66
CA LEU A 3 -12.50 -1.55 15.80
C LEU A 3 -11.66 -0.35 16.25
N GLN A 4 -11.53 -0.14 17.56
CA GLN A 4 -10.72 0.94 18.12
C GLN A 4 -9.23 0.83 17.73
N ASP A 5 -8.71 -0.38 17.64
CA ASP A 5 -7.31 -0.63 17.27
C ASP A 5 -7.05 -0.30 15.79
N MET A 6 -8.09 -0.30 14.97
CA MET A 6 -8.02 0.02 13.54
C MET A 6 -8.26 1.50 13.24
N LEU A 7 -8.99 2.22 14.12
CA LEU A 7 -9.39 3.60 13.86
C LEU A 7 -8.22 4.56 13.77
N VAL A 8 -7.24 4.46 14.68
CA VAL A 8 -6.09 5.39 14.68
C VAL A 8 -5.24 5.19 13.42
N PRO A 9 -4.81 3.96 13.08
CA PRO A 9 -4.08 3.75 11.82
C PRO A 9 -4.91 4.16 10.59
N TYR A 10 -6.21 3.92 10.60
CA TYR A 10 -7.11 4.30 9.52
C TYR A 10 -7.14 5.82 9.31
N ILE A 11 -7.34 6.58 10.39
CA ILE A 11 -7.38 8.04 10.33
C ILE A 11 -6.03 8.59 9.89
N VAL A 12 -4.93 8.07 10.44
CA VAL A 12 -3.57 8.50 10.08
C VAL A 12 -3.28 8.23 8.61
N ALA A 13 -3.64 7.04 8.11
CA ALA A 13 -3.41 6.67 6.72
C ALA A 13 -4.17 7.59 5.76
N ASN A 14 -5.44 7.89 6.06
CA ASN A 14 -6.23 8.77 5.21
C ASN A 14 -5.77 10.23 5.28
N ALA A 15 -5.38 10.71 6.45
CA ALA A 15 -4.81 12.05 6.60
C ALA A 15 -3.50 12.17 5.81
N LEU A 16 -2.63 11.17 5.92
CA LEU A 16 -1.38 11.11 5.16
C LEU A 16 -1.66 11.09 3.66
N ALA A 17 -2.64 10.31 3.22
CA ALA A 17 -3.01 10.23 1.81
C ALA A 17 -3.47 11.58 1.26
N LEU A 18 -4.24 12.35 2.04
CA LEU A 18 -4.66 13.69 1.65
C LEU A 18 -3.46 14.66 1.55
N VAL A 19 -2.52 14.59 2.50
CA VAL A 19 -1.28 15.39 2.47
C VAL A 19 -0.47 15.03 1.23
N LEU A 20 -0.33 13.74 0.92
CA LEU A 20 0.40 13.28 -0.26
C LEU A 20 -0.26 13.73 -1.56
N LEU A 21 -1.58 13.73 -1.61
CA LEU A 21 -2.32 14.23 -2.77
C LEU A 21 -2.04 15.72 -2.99
N TRP A 22 -2.05 16.50 -1.92
CA TRP A 22 -1.69 17.92 -1.97
C TRP A 22 -0.25 18.13 -2.43
N LEU A 23 0.70 17.36 -1.88
CA LEU A 23 2.11 17.42 -2.30
C LEU A 23 2.27 17.07 -3.77
N ALA A 24 1.57 16.05 -4.24
CA ALA A 24 1.62 15.64 -5.65
C ALA A 24 1.15 16.76 -6.58
N ALA A 25 0.16 17.53 -6.14
CA ALA A 25 -0.35 18.66 -6.90
C ALA A 25 0.60 19.87 -6.89
N LYS A 26 1.25 20.12 -5.76
CA LYS A 26 2.07 21.33 -5.55
C LYS A 26 3.57 21.10 -5.73
N LYS A 27 4.07 19.96 -5.28
CA LYS A 27 5.50 19.62 -5.32
C LYS A 27 5.67 18.16 -5.75
N PRO A 28 5.47 17.84 -7.04
CA PRO A 28 5.45 16.46 -7.51
C PRO A 28 6.77 15.70 -7.28
N LYS A 29 7.91 16.37 -7.37
CA LYS A 29 9.21 15.74 -7.12
C LYS A 29 9.34 15.29 -5.66
N LEU A 30 8.96 16.17 -4.73
CA LEU A 30 8.97 15.85 -3.30
C LEU A 30 7.97 14.74 -2.99
N ALA A 31 6.76 14.80 -3.57
CA ALA A 31 5.75 13.78 -3.41
C ALA A 31 6.28 12.41 -3.86
N ARG A 32 6.96 12.35 -5.01
CA ARG A 32 7.56 11.14 -5.54
C ARG A 32 8.55 10.51 -4.54
N TRP A 33 9.40 11.32 -3.95
CA TRP A 33 10.36 10.84 -2.96
C TRP A 33 9.68 10.35 -1.67
N VAL A 34 8.63 11.07 -1.23
CA VAL A 34 7.87 10.67 -0.05
C VAL A 34 7.14 9.34 -0.31
N PHE A 35 6.51 9.18 -1.48
CA PHE A 35 5.92 7.90 -1.86
C PHE A 35 6.95 6.78 -1.90
N GLY A 36 8.13 7.05 -2.46
CA GLY A 36 9.23 6.08 -2.48
C GLY A 36 9.62 5.64 -1.08
N ALA A 37 9.79 6.59 -0.17
CA ALA A 37 10.13 6.30 1.22
C ALA A 37 9.02 5.48 1.91
N ILE A 38 7.76 5.81 1.66
CA ILE A 38 6.61 5.08 2.21
C ILE A 38 6.59 3.63 1.71
N PHE A 39 6.80 3.42 0.42
CA PHE A 39 6.80 2.07 -0.15
C PHE A 39 7.96 1.24 0.39
N VAL A 40 9.15 1.81 0.51
CA VAL A 40 10.31 1.11 1.10
C VAL A 40 10.03 0.82 2.59
N GLY A 41 9.51 1.80 3.33
CA GLY A 41 9.15 1.60 4.74
C GLY A 41 8.08 0.54 4.91
N ALA A 42 7.06 0.55 4.05
CA ALA A 42 6.02 -0.47 4.05
C ALA A 42 6.58 -1.86 3.76
N ALA A 43 7.56 -1.96 2.86
CA ALA A 43 8.22 -3.22 2.55
C ALA A 43 8.91 -3.80 3.79
N PHE A 44 9.66 -2.99 4.53
CA PHE A 44 10.28 -3.42 5.79
C PHE A 44 9.24 -3.84 6.82
N PHE A 45 8.17 -3.05 6.98
CA PHE A 45 7.10 -3.37 7.91
C PHE A 45 6.42 -4.70 7.55
N ASN A 46 6.09 -4.88 6.28
CA ASN A 46 5.44 -6.11 5.81
C ASN A 46 6.36 -7.33 5.97
N ALA A 47 7.65 -7.18 5.69
CA ALA A 47 8.61 -8.27 5.90
C ALA A 47 8.69 -8.64 7.38
N TYR A 48 8.74 -7.65 8.27
CA TYR A 48 8.75 -7.89 9.72
C TYR A 48 7.48 -8.62 10.17
N MET A 49 6.30 -8.12 9.75
CA MET A 49 5.03 -8.73 10.14
C MET A 49 4.87 -10.13 9.58
N ALA A 50 5.32 -10.38 8.35
CA ALA A 50 5.28 -11.71 7.75
C ALA A 50 6.10 -12.71 8.56
N ALA A 51 7.24 -12.27 9.10
CA ALA A 51 8.11 -13.12 9.91
C ALA A 51 7.55 -13.34 11.32
N LYS A 52 6.93 -12.33 11.92
CA LYS A 52 6.53 -12.35 13.34
C LYS A 52 5.03 -12.59 13.57
N ARG A 53 4.17 -12.06 12.72
CA ARG A 53 2.71 -12.11 12.91
C ARG A 53 1.96 -12.32 11.59
N PRO A 54 2.23 -13.40 10.84
CA PRO A 54 1.55 -13.58 9.55
C PRO A 54 0.04 -13.68 9.67
N GLN A 55 -0.48 -14.24 10.76
CA GLN A 55 -1.93 -14.41 10.96
C GLN A 55 -2.67 -13.08 11.04
N ALA A 56 -2.01 -11.98 11.40
CA ALA A 56 -2.62 -10.67 11.44
C ALA A 56 -3.17 -10.23 10.08
N TYR A 57 -2.52 -10.62 8.99
CA TYR A 57 -3.00 -10.32 7.64
C TYR A 57 -4.30 -11.05 7.32
N VAL A 58 -4.37 -12.32 7.68
CA VAL A 58 -5.58 -13.12 7.45
C VAL A 58 -6.74 -12.56 8.25
N ASP A 59 -6.52 -12.29 9.54
CA ASP A 59 -7.56 -11.79 10.44
C ASP A 59 -8.07 -10.41 10.00
N SER A 60 -7.14 -9.49 9.66
CA SER A 60 -7.50 -8.12 9.28
C SER A 60 -8.15 -8.06 7.90
N TYR A 61 -7.51 -8.63 6.90
CA TYR A 61 -7.96 -8.53 5.51
C TYR A 61 -9.17 -9.43 5.24
N GLY A 62 -9.18 -10.61 5.83
CA GLY A 62 -10.30 -11.54 5.69
C GLY A 62 -11.59 -10.98 6.27
N ALA A 63 -11.50 -10.22 7.36
CA ALA A 63 -12.66 -9.61 8.01
C ALA A 63 -13.21 -8.40 7.24
N SER A 64 -12.36 -7.67 6.49
CA SER A 64 -12.74 -6.39 5.87
C SER A 64 -12.83 -6.43 4.36
N ALA A 65 -12.45 -7.52 3.70
CA ALA A 65 -12.50 -7.62 2.24
C ALA A 65 -13.93 -7.53 1.72
N TRP A 66 -14.11 -6.77 0.63
CA TRP A 66 -15.44 -6.50 0.07
C TRP A 66 -15.99 -7.64 -0.78
N PHE A 67 -15.10 -8.29 -1.55
CA PHE A 67 -15.54 -9.29 -2.52
C PHE A 67 -15.39 -10.71 -1.98
N PRO A 68 -16.35 -11.61 -2.23
CA PRO A 68 -16.23 -12.99 -1.81
C PRO A 68 -14.97 -13.69 -2.35
N ILE A 69 -14.55 -13.37 -3.58
CA ILE A 69 -13.35 -13.96 -4.17
C ILE A 69 -12.09 -13.57 -3.38
N TYR A 70 -12.02 -12.35 -2.86
CA TYR A 70 -10.90 -11.91 -2.00
C TYR A 70 -10.92 -12.68 -0.68
N ARG A 71 -12.11 -12.83 -0.07
CA ARG A 71 -12.25 -13.56 1.20
C ARG A 71 -11.90 -15.03 1.05
N GLU A 72 -12.34 -15.65 -0.03
CA GLU A 72 -12.00 -17.05 -0.32
C GLU A 72 -10.51 -17.24 -0.52
N PHE A 73 -9.86 -16.33 -1.25
CA PHE A 73 -8.41 -16.35 -1.44
C PHE A 73 -7.69 -16.18 -0.11
N ILE A 74 -8.09 -15.21 0.72
CA ILE A 74 -7.44 -14.91 2.00
C ILE A 74 -7.55 -16.08 2.95
N HIS A 75 -8.74 -16.66 3.10
CA HIS A 75 -8.95 -17.79 4.01
C HIS A 75 -8.47 -19.13 3.44
N GLY A 76 -8.32 -19.22 2.11
CA GLY A 76 -7.81 -20.41 1.42
C GLY A 76 -6.30 -20.37 1.22
N PHE A 77 -5.88 -20.14 -0.03
CA PHE A 77 -4.47 -20.20 -0.44
C PHE A 77 -3.58 -19.21 0.33
N PHE A 78 -4.03 -17.96 0.49
CA PHE A 78 -3.26 -16.93 1.18
C PHE A 78 -2.99 -17.34 2.63
N SER A 79 -3.97 -17.91 3.34
CA SER A 79 -3.79 -18.31 4.74
C SER A 79 -2.75 -19.42 4.91
N ARG A 80 -2.56 -20.25 3.86
CA ARG A 80 -1.59 -21.36 3.89
C ARG A 80 -0.16 -20.90 3.61
N ALA A 81 0.02 -19.80 2.91
CA ALA A 81 1.31 -19.30 2.46
C ALA A 81 1.50 -17.82 2.76
N THR A 82 0.92 -17.32 3.85
CA THR A 82 0.88 -15.89 4.18
C THR A 82 2.27 -15.28 4.21
N ALA A 83 3.21 -15.90 4.95
CA ALA A 83 4.56 -15.35 5.09
C ALA A 83 5.25 -15.21 3.73
N LEU A 84 5.18 -16.25 2.89
CA LEU A 84 5.80 -16.24 1.56
C LEU A 84 5.18 -15.17 0.67
N LEU A 85 3.83 -15.12 0.62
CA LEU A 85 3.12 -14.16 -0.24
C LEU A 85 3.37 -12.73 0.19
N VAL A 86 3.36 -12.46 1.50
CA VAL A 86 3.63 -11.11 2.00
C VAL A 86 5.08 -10.70 1.76
N LEU A 87 6.03 -11.64 1.87
CA LEU A 87 7.42 -11.35 1.53
C LEU A 87 7.59 -11.01 0.04
N LEU A 88 6.87 -11.69 -0.84
CA LEU A 88 6.88 -11.35 -2.26
C LEU A 88 6.27 -9.96 -2.52
N ILE A 89 5.18 -9.63 -1.82
CA ILE A 89 4.58 -8.30 -1.87
C ILE A 89 5.57 -7.24 -1.37
N ALA A 90 6.25 -7.52 -0.25
CA ALA A 90 7.25 -6.61 0.30
C ALA A 90 8.40 -6.38 -0.67
N ALA A 91 8.85 -7.42 -1.36
CA ALA A 91 9.89 -7.29 -2.38
C ALA A 91 9.41 -6.37 -3.52
N GLY A 92 8.17 -6.55 -3.98
CA GLY A 92 7.57 -5.69 -5.00
C GLY A 92 7.45 -4.23 -4.54
N GLN A 93 7.04 -4.02 -3.30
CA GLN A 93 6.96 -2.67 -2.71
C GLN A 93 8.34 -2.02 -2.64
N ALA A 94 9.36 -2.75 -2.23
CA ALA A 94 10.72 -2.23 -2.15
C ALA A 94 11.22 -1.83 -3.55
N VAL A 95 10.99 -2.66 -4.55
CA VAL A 95 11.39 -2.35 -5.94
C VAL A 95 10.67 -1.10 -6.43
N CYS A 96 9.34 -1.02 -6.28
CA CYS A 96 8.59 0.16 -6.69
C CYS A 96 9.06 1.42 -5.97
N GLY A 97 9.31 1.30 -4.66
CA GLY A 97 9.78 2.42 -3.85
C GLY A 97 11.14 2.94 -4.31
N VAL A 98 12.08 2.05 -4.55
CA VAL A 98 13.42 2.43 -5.04
C VAL A 98 13.33 3.07 -6.43
N LEU A 99 12.52 2.51 -7.32
CA LEU A 99 12.32 3.06 -8.67
C LEU A 99 11.78 4.49 -8.65
N LEU A 100 10.99 4.84 -7.64
CA LEU A 100 10.42 6.18 -7.50
C LEU A 100 11.48 7.26 -7.21
N PHE A 101 12.65 6.88 -6.70
CA PHE A 101 13.71 7.84 -6.39
C PHE A 101 14.54 8.27 -7.61
N THR A 102 14.50 7.50 -8.70
CA THR A 102 15.35 7.77 -9.85
C THR A 102 14.56 8.39 -11.00
N ARG A 103 15.19 9.34 -11.68
CA ARG A 103 14.57 10.10 -12.76
C ARG A 103 14.20 9.23 -13.97
N ARG A 104 14.97 8.15 -14.21
CA ARG A 104 14.75 7.26 -15.35
C ARG A 104 13.65 6.25 -15.13
N SER A 105 13.41 5.88 -13.87
CA SER A 105 12.55 4.74 -13.53
C SER A 105 11.32 5.10 -12.70
N TYR A 106 11.14 6.37 -12.32
CA TYR A 106 10.04 6.73 -11.43
C TYR A 106 8.65 6.44 -12.02
N LYS A 107 8.52 6.55 -13.34
CA LYS A 107 7.23 6.25 -13.99
C LYS A 107 6.87 4.77 -13.88
N LEU A 108 7.88 3.90 -14.03
CA LEU A 108 7.68 2.46 -13.85
C LEU A 108 7.34 2.12 -12.39
N GLY A 109 8.06 2.73 -11.45
CA GLY A 109 7.78 2.57 -10.02
C GLY A 109 6.38 3.05 -9.66
N ALA A 110 5.97 4.22 -10.17
CA ALA A 110 4.64 4.76 -9.95
C ALA A 110 3.55 3.87 -10.53
N LEU A 111 3.76 3.33 -11.72
CA LEU A 111 2.80 2.41 -12.34
C LEU A 111 2.60 1.15 -11.48
N GLY A 112 3.70 0.54 -11.05
CA GLY A 112 3.62 -0.63 -10.17
C GLY A 112 2.94 -0.31 -8.85
N ALA A 113 3.26 0.84 -8.26
CA ALA A 113 2.65 1.29 -7.01
C ALA A 113 1.14 1.55 -7.17
N VAL A 114 0.72 2.16 -8.27
CA VAL A 114 -0.70 2.40 -8.55
C VAL A 114 -1.45 1.08 -8.69
N ILE A 115 -0.89 0.14 -9.46
CA ILE A 115 -1.50 -1.18 -9.64
C ILE A 115 -1.66 -1.87 -8.27
N PHE A 116 -0.62 -1.82 -7.45
CA PHE A 116 -0.67 -2.40 -6.09
C PHE A 116 -1.77 -1.77 -5.24
N LEU A 117 -1.83 -0.43 -5.21
CA LEU A 117 -2.82 0.29 -4.40
C LEU A 117 -4.26 -0.01 -4.84
N LEU A 118 -4.48 -0.08 -6.15
CA LEU A 118 -5.79 -0.43 -6.68
C LEU A 118 -6.17 -1.88 -6.37
N ALA A 119 -5.18 -2.79 -6.40
CA ALA A 119 -5.41 -4.20 -6.11
C ALA A 119 -5.79 -4.44 -4.64
N ILE A 120 -5.24 -3.66 -3.70
CA ILE A 120 -5.54 -3.82 -2.28
C ILE A 120 -6.74 -2.99 -1.81
N ALA A 121 -7.24 -2.06 -2.61
CA ALA A 121 -8.39 -1.22 -2.24
C ALA A 121 -9.61 -2.04 -1.80
N PRO A 122 -9.99 -3.17 -2.48
CA PRO A 122 -11.12 -3.97 -2.05
C PRO A 122 -10.94 -4.69 -0.71
N LEU A 123 -9.75 -4.63 -0.10
CA LEU A 123 -9.55 -5.14 1.26
C LEU A 123 -10.23 -4.28 2.32
N GLY A 124 -10.73 -3.09 1.93
CA GLY A 124 -11.56 -2.25 2.79
C GLY A 124 -10.76 -1.66 3.94
N LEU A 125 -11.28 -1.75 5.16
CA LEU A 125 -10.63 -1.19 6.35
C LEU A 125 -9.24 -1.76 6.59
N GLY A 126 -8.98 -3.01 6.21
CA GLY A 126 -7.66 -3.63 6.35
C GLY A 126 -6.58 -2.91 5.56
N SER A 127 -6.94 -2.28 4.43
CA SER A 127 -6.03 -1.48 3.60
C SER A 127 -6.23 0.03 3.82
N ALA A 128 -7.00 0.42 4.84
CA ALA A 128 -7.34 1.81 5.16
C ALA A 128 -8.03 2.54 4.00
N PHE A 129 -8.94 1.85 3.29
CA PHE A 129 -9.73 2.49 2.24
C PHE A 129 -10.47 3.72 2.80
N PRO A 130 -10.52 4.89 2.14
CA PRO A 130 -10.11 5.13 0.74
C PRO A 130 -8.67 5.64 0.53
N SER A 131 -7.79 5.55 1.54
CA SER A 131 -6.42 6.05 1.43
C SER A 131 -5.68 5.47 0.23
N THR A 132 -5.90 4.20 -0.10
CA THR A 132 -5.28 3.54 -1.25
C THR A 132 -5.63 4.23 -2.56
N LEU A 133 -6.89 4.62 -2.74
CA LEU A 133 -7.32 5.35 -3.93
C LEU A 133 -6.74 6.76 -3.97
N LEU A 134 -6.72 7.45 -2.82
CA LEU A 134 -6.15 8.78 -2.72
C LEU A 134 -4.66 8.77 -3.06
N MET A 135 -3.92 7.79 -2.57
CA MET A 135 -2.50 7.63 -2.87
C MET A 135 -2.28 7.29 -4.35
N ALA A 136 -3.13 6.44 -4.93
CA ALA A 136 -3.05 6.11 -6.35
C ALA A 136 -3.25 7.36 -7.22
N VAL A 137 -4.24 8.19 -6.89
CA VAL A 137 -4.47 9.46 -7.59
C VAL A 137 -3.26 10.38 -7.43
N GLY A 138 -2.71 10.49 -6.21
CA GLY A 138 -1.51 11.28 -5.96
C GLY A 138 -0.32 10.83 -6.78
N LEU A 139 -0.08 9.52 -6.89
CA LEU A 139 1.00 8.97 -7.71
C LEU A 139 0.80 9.28 -9.21
N VAL A 140 -0.42 9.17 -9.71
CA VAL A 140 -0.73 9.52 -11.10
C VAL A 140 -0.43 11.01 -11.35
N LEU A 141 -0.84 11.89 -10.44
CA LEU A 141 -0.54 13.32 -10.55
C LEU A 141 0.97 13.58 -10.54
N ALA A 142 1.70 12.96 -9.62
CA ALA A 142 3.16 13.13 -9.52
C ALA A 142 3.86 12.59 -10.76
N MET A 143 3.35 11.50 -11.35
CA MET A 143 3.92 10.91 -12.56
C MET A 143 3.67 11.78 -13.79
N ARG A 144 2.50 12.42 -13.89
CA ARG A 144 2.13 13.25 -15.03
C ARG A 144 2.83 14.60 -15.03
N LYS A 145 3.12 15.15 -13.86
CA LYS A 145 3.87 16.39 -13.72
C LYS A 145 5.36 16.10 -13.77
N ARG A 146 6.08 16.87 -14.56
CA ARG A 146 7.55 16.76 -14.60
C ARG A 146 8.12 17.32 -13.29
N GLY A 147 8.64 16.39 -12.48
CA GLY A 147 9.14 16.77 -11.19
C GLY A 147 10.61 16.51 -10.99
#